data_ba3731210869c527a655513ab3bb5756
#
_entry.id   ba3731210869c527a655513ab3bb5756
#
_cell.length_a   1.000
_cell.length_b   1.000
_cell.length_c   1.000
_cell.angle_alpha   90.00
_cell.angle_beta   90.00
_cell.angle_gamma   90.00
#
_symmetry.space_group_name_H-M   'P 1'
#
loop_
_entity.id
_entity.type
_entity.pdbx_description
1 polymer ?
#
loop_
_entity_poly.entity_id
_entity_poly.type
_entity_poly.pdbx_seq_one_letter_code
_entity_poly.pdbx_strand_id
1 'polypeptide(L)'
;LQLAFISVISSLAGGSLIGIFSLSAIKPVRWLARAYVDFSRGTPLLVQIFMIYFGLPAFFQELGFSFLLNRLLAGVITFSLNSTAYIAGIVRAGIQSIEVGQSEAARSLGLNSLQTMRHLIFPQALRRMIPPLGNEFISLLKDTSLVAVIGFAELFRKGQLIVAENYRAFEIYAAVAVIYLCLTLVCSQAISRLEKWMKWRGV
;
A
#
# COMPACT_ATOMS: atom_id res chain seq x y z
N LEU A 1 -6.46 0.55 13.15
CA LEU A 1 -5.81 1.81 12.77
C LEU A 1 -4.28 1.72 12.88
N GLN A 2 -3.71 1.28 14.02
CA GLN A 2 -2.24 1.13 14.19
C GLN A 2 -1.62 0.29 13.07
N LEU A 3 -2.20 -0.87 12.77
CA LEU A 3 -1.72 -1.77 11.73
C LEU A 3 -1.73 -1.08 10.35
N ALA A 4 -2.81 -0.41 9.98
CA ALA A 4 -2.89 0.33 8.71
C ALA A 4 -1.84 1.43 8.63
N PHE A 5 -1.65 2.20 9.70
CA PHE A 5 -0.71 3.31 9.73
C PHE A 5 0.75 2.86 9.58
N ILE A 6 1.16 1.84 10.35
CA ILE A 6 2.52 1.29 10.26
C ILE A 6 2.78 0.70 8.88
N SER A 7 1.82 -0.06 8.35
CA SER A 7 1.95 -0.69 7.03
C SER A 7 2.04 0.34 5.90
N VAL A 8 1.27 1.43 5.96
CA VAL A 8 1.33 2.50 4.95
C VAL A 8 2.69 3.21 4.96
N ILE A 9 3.23 3.56 6.12
CA ILE A 9 4.54 4.21 6.19
C ILE A 9 5.63 3.31 5.58
N SER A 10 5.64 2.03 5.96
CA SER A 10 6.59 1.07 5.44
C SER A 10 6.44 0.87 3.92
N SER A 11 5.18 0.78 3.46
CA SER A 11 4.90 0.57 2.03
C SER A 11 5.14 1.82 1.17
N LEU A 12 5.02 3.03 1.71
CA LEU A 12 5.40 4.26 1.00
C LEU A 12 6.91 4.28 0.70
N ALA A 13 7.74 3.93 1.68
CA ALA A 13 9.18 3.84 1.48
C ALA A 13 9.54 2.72 0.49
N GLY A 14 9.07 1.50 0.74
CA GLY A 14 9.34 0.34 -0.13
C GLY A 14 8.77 0.52 -1.54
N GLY A 15 7.54 0.98 -1.66
CA GLY A 15 6.86 1.20 -2.94
C GLY A 15 7.50 2.28 -3.79
N SER A 16 8.00 3.35 -3.17
CA SER A 16 8.77 4.38 -3.87
C SER A 16 10.06 3.81 -4.46
N LEU A 17 10.80 3.02 -3.69
CA LEU A 17 12.03 2.37 -4.15
C LEU A 17 11.75 1.37 -5.28
N ILE A 18 10.81 0.46 -5.10
CA ILE A 18 10.45 -0.55 -6.11
C ILE A 18 9.87 0.13 -7.36
N GLY A 19 9.09 1.19 -7.20
CA GLY A 19 8.57 1.99 -8.32
C GLY A 19 9.69 2.59 -9.17
N ILE A 20 10.69 3.19 -8.53
CA ILE A 20 11.88 3.73 -9.20
C ILE A 20 12.69 2.60 -9.86
N PHE A 21 12.91 1.47 -9.17
CA PHE A 21 13.63 0.33 -9.72
C PHE A 21 12.93 -0.28 -10.94
N SER A 22 11.60 -0.24 -10.99
CA SER A 22 10.82 -0.70 -12.15
C SER A 22 11.00 0.17 -13.40
N LEU A 23 11.57 1.39 -13.24
CA LEU A 23 11.97 2.32 -14.33
C LEU A 23 13.47 2.28 -14.65
N SER A 24 14.25 1.50 -13.91
CA SER A 24 15.70 1.42 -14.08
C SER A 24 16.11 1.02 -15.50
N ALA A 25 17.20 1.63 -15.99
CA ALA A 25 17.83 1.22 -17.25
C ALA A 25 18.47 -0.18 -17.14
N ILE A 26 18.86 -0.60 -15.93
CA ILE A 26 19.49 -1.89 -15.65
C ILE A 26 18.43 -2.99 -15.72
N LYS A 27 18.48 -3.82 -16.79
CA LYS A 27 17.48 -4.86 -17.07
C LYS A 27 17.20 -5.81 -15.90
N PRO A 28 18.19 -6.40 -15.20
CA PRO A 28 17.95 -7.28 -14.05
C PRO A 28 17.16 -6.59 -12.92
N VAL A 29 17.53 -5.35 -12.55
CA VAL A 29 16.88 -4.58 -11.49
C VAL A 29 15.41 -4.33 -11.84
N ARG A 30 15.17 -3.89 -13.08
CA ARG A 30 13.82 -3.65 -13.59
C ARG A 30 12.99 -4.92 -13.62
N TRP A 31 13.57 -6.04 -14.04
CA TRP A 31 12.88 -7.33 -14.11
C TRP A 31 12.49 -7.81 -12.70
N LEU A 32 13.40 -7.79 -11.73
CA LEU A 32 13.11 -8.19 -10.34
C LEU A 32 12.03 -7.32 -9.72
N ALA A 33 12.11 -5.99 -9.92
CA ALA A 33 11.10 -5.07 -9.39
C ALA A 33 9.71 -5.37 -9.97
N ARG A 34 9.62 -5.65 -11.28
CA ARG A 34 8.35 -6.01 -11.93
C ARG A 34 7.85 -7.38 -11.50
N ALA A 35 8.70 -8.38 -11.43
CA ALA A 35 8.33 -9.72 -10.97
C ALA A 35 7.75 -9.69 -9.53
N TYR A 36 8.34 -8.88 -8.63
CA TYR A 36 7.79 -8.66 -7.31
C TYR A 36 6.38 -8.02 -7.35
N VAL A 37 6.21 -6.97 -8.15
CA VAL A 37 4.91 -6.30 -8.29
C VAL A 37 3.86 -7.25 -8.87
N ASP A 38 4.21 -7.98 -9.91
CA ASP A 38 3.30 -8.92 -10.58
C ASP A 38 2.91 -10.07 -9.64
N PHE A 39 3.87 -10.62 -8.87
CA PHE A 39 3.61 -11.65 -7.86
C PHE A 39 2.68 -11.15 -6.75
N SER A 40 3.00 -10.01 -6.15
CA SER A 40 2.24 -9.48 -5.01
C SER A 40 0.82 -9.07 -5.40
N ARG A 41 0.64 -8.52 -6.61
CA ARG A 41 -0.69 -8.12 -7.12
C ARG A 41 -1.45 -9.28 -7.75
N GLY A 42 -0.75 -10.31 -8.21
CA GLY A 42 -1.32 -11.51 -8.82
C GLY A 42 -1.77 -12.57 -7.82
N THR A 43 -1.40 -12.44 -6.54
CA THR A 43 -1.79 -13.39 -5.49
C THR A 43 -2.78 -12.77 -4.50
N PRO A 44 -3.81 -13.53 -4.03
CA PRO A 44 -4.78 -13.00 -3.08
C PRO A 44 -4.13 -12.60 -1.76
N LEU A 45 -4.46 -11.42 -1.24
CA LEU A 45 -3.94 -10.92 0.02
C LEU A 45 -4.19 -11.88 1.20
N LEU A 46 -5.36 -12.53 1.22
CA LEU A 46 -5.69 -13.53 2.23
C LEU A 46 -4.68 -14.69 2.24
N VAL A 47 -4.28 -15.17 1.06
CA VAL A 47 -3.27 -16.22 0.91
C VAL A 47 -1.92 -15.74 1.44
N GLN A 48 -1.54 -14.50 1.14
CA GLN A 48 -0.30 -13.90 1.65
C GLN A 48 -0.28 -13.83 3.18
N ILE A 49 -1.43 -13.49 3.83
CA ILE A 49 -1.56 -13.52 5.30
C ILE A 49 -1.27 -14.93 5.83
N PHE A 50 -1.87 -15.96 5.24
CA PHE A 50 -1.66 -17.34 5.68
C PHE A 50 -0.21 -17.81 5.44
N MET A 51 0.37 -17.46 4.31
CA MET A 51 1.77 -17.79 4.01
C MET A 51 2.74 -17.18 5.03
N ILE A 52 2.53 -15.91 5.42
CA ILE A 52 3.42 -15.21 6.35
C ILE A 52 3.18 -15.69 7.78
N TYR A 53 1.93 -15.85 8.21
CA TYR A 53 1.64 -16.18 9.59
C TYR A 53 1.83 -17.66 9.94
N PHE A 54 1.45 -18.57 9.04
CA PHE A 54 1.57 -20.01 9.26
C PHE A 54 2.69 -20.65 8.42
N GLY A 55 2.78 -20.31 7.15
CA GLY A 55 3.71 -20.94 6.21
C GLY A 55 5.17 -20.60 6.52
N LEU A 56 5.48 -19.33 6.77
CA LEU A 56 6.86 -18.92 7.01
C LEU A 56 7.42 -19.53 8.31
N PRO A 57 6.73 -19.52 9.46
CA PRO A 57 7.20 -20.23 10.66
C PRO A 57 7.38 -21.73 10.46
N ALA A 58 6.44 -22.40 9.77
CA ALA A 58 6.54 -23.83 9.49
C ALA A 58 7.78 -24.14 8.64
N PHE A 59 8.03 -23.36 7.60
CA PHE A 59 9.23 -23.51 6.75
C PHE A 59 10.54 -23.34 7.53
N PHE A 60 10.63 -22.33 8.41
CA PHE A 60 11.83 -22.16 9.24
C PHE A 60 12.01 -23.26 10.27
N GLN A 61 10.90 -23.80 10.80
CA GLN A 61 10.95 -24.94 11.73
C GLN A 61 11.51 -26.20 11.07
N GLU A 62 11.16 -26.47 9.80
CA GLU A 62 11.74 -27.57 9.02
C GLU A 62 13.25 -27.42 8.79
N LEU A 63 13.73 -26.18 8.75
CA LEU A 63 15.18 -25.87 8.66
C LEU A 63 15.91 -25.89 10.02
N GLY A 64 15.22 -26.25 11.11
CA GLY A 64 15.78 -26.32 12.45
C GLY A 64 15.78 -24.99 13.22
N PHE A 65 15.14 -23.94 12.71
CA PHE A 65 15.02 -22.65 13.38
C PHE A 65 13.63 -22.47 14.02
N SER A 66 13.57 -22.16 15.31
CA SER A 66 12.33 -21.77 15.95
C SER A 66 12.03 -20.31 15.64
N PHE A 67 11.08 -20.06 14.76
CA PHE A 67 10.66 -18.73 14.35
C PHE A 67 9.15 -18.58 14.56
N LEU A 68 8.75 -17.64 15.39
CA LEU A 68 7.35 -17.34 15.66
C LEU A 68 7.05 -15.87 15.37
N LEU A 69 6.00 -15.63 14.61
CA LEU A 69 5.49 -14.28 14.35
C LEU A 69 4.26 -14.02 15.23
N ASN A 70 4.26 -12.92 15.94
CA ASN A 70 3.02 -12.45 16.56
C ASN A 70 2.07 -11.92 15.46
N ARG A 71 0.76 -11.92 15.77
CA ARG A 71 -0.30 -11.55 14.82
C ARG A 71 -0.16 -10.13 14.26
N LEU A 72 0.28 -9.18 15.10
CA LEU A 72 0.48 -7.79 14.68
C LEU A 72 1.62 -7.71 13.64
N LEU A 73 2.77 -8.33 13.94
CA LEU A 73 3.93 -8.30 13.06
C LEU A 73 3.65 -9.02 11.73
N ALA A 74 2.97 -10.17 11.77
CA ALA A 74 2.53 -10.88 10.58
C ALA A 74 1.63 -10.00 9.70
N GLY A 75 0.66 -9.33 10.30
CA GLY A 75 -0.21 -8.38 9.59
C GLY A 75 0.59 -7.21 9.01
N VAL A 76 1.45 -6.56 9.79
CA VAL A 76 2.28 -5.44 9.32
C VAL A 76 3.16 -5.87 8.13
N ILE A 77 3.84 -7.01 8.22
CA ILE A 77 4.69 -7.52 7.13
C ILE A 77 3.85 -7.77 5.87
N THR A 78 2.73 -8.49 6.01
CA THR A 78 1.88 -8.83 4.86
C THR A 78 1.34 -7.59 4.16
N PHE A 79 0.73 -6.68 4.91
CA PHE A 79 0.18 -5.46 4.32
C PHE A 79 1.25 -4.54 3.78
N SER A 80 2.40 -4.44 4.45
CA SER A 80 3.52 -3.63 3.95
C SER A 80 4.05 -4.17 2.63
N LEU A 81 4.23 -5.48 2.50
CA LEU A 81 4.67 -6.10 1.26
C LEU A 81 3.61 -5.95 0.15
N ASN A 82 2.37 -6.26 0.44
CA ASN A 82 1.30 -6.16 -0.55
C ASN A 82 1.14 -4.71 -1.04
N SER A 83 0.95 -3.75 -0.13
CA SER A 83 0.75 -2.33 -0.49
C SER A 83 1.98 -1.71 -1.13
N THR A 84 3.20 -2.17 -0.82
CA THR A 84 4.44 -1.80 -1.53
C THR A 84 4.31 -2.04 -3.04
N ALA A 85 3.73 -3.15 -3.46
CA ALA A 85 3.54 -3.45 -4.88
C ALA A 85 2.52 -2.51 -5.56
N TYR A 86 1.43 -2.15 -4.85
CA TYR A 86 0.46 -1.18 -5.36
C TYR A 86 1.05 0.22 -5.45
N ILE A 87 1.74 0.67 -4.42
CA ILE A 87 2.42 1.98 -4.39
C ILE A 87 3.51 2.05 -5.46
N ALA A 88 4.28 0.97 -5.68
CA ALA A 88 5.26 0.92 -6.77
C ALA A 88 4.62 1.13 -8.14
N GLY A 89 3.44 0.56 -8.37
CA GLY A 89 2.65 0.79 -9.57
C GLY A 89 2.21 2.25 -9.72
N ILE A 90 1.75 2.87 -8.63
CA ILE A 90 1.35 4.28 -8.57
C ILE A 90 2.53 5.20 -8.87
N VAL A 91 3.68 4.97 -8.23
CA VAL A 91 4.91 5.77 -8.44
C VAL A 91 5.38 5.65 -9.88
N ARG A 92 5.45 4.44 -10.42
CA ARG A 92 5.82 4.22 -11.81
C ARG A 92 4.86 4.95 -12.76
N ALA A 93 3.55 4.78 -12.60
CA ALA A 93 2.54 5.42 -13.44
C ALA A 93 2.60 6.95 -13.33
N GLY A 94 2.79 7.48 -12.12
CA GLY A 94 2.91 8.91 -11.89
C GLY A 94 4.10 9.53 -12.62
N ILE A 95 5.28 8.89 -12.56
CA ILE A 95 6.48 9.36 -13.30
C ILE A 95 6.26 9.26 -14.80
N GLN A 96 5.73 8.14 -15.29
CA GLN A 96 5.49 7.90 -16.72
C GLN A 96 4.37 8.76 -17.30
N SER A 97 3.50 9.32 -16.47
CA SER A 97 2.42 10.20 -16.93
C SER A 97 2.90 11.58 -17.36
N ILE A 98 4.14 11.98 -17.04
CA ILE A 98 4.70 13.26 -17.44
C ILE A 98 5.12 13.19 -18.91
N GLU A 99 4.73 14.18 -19.68
CA GLU A 99 5.00 14.24 -21.11
C GLU A 99 6.51 14.22 -21.41
N VAL A 100 6.93 13.42 -22.40
CA VAL A 100 8.33 13.28 -22.81
C VAL A 100 8.94 14.62 -23.21
N GLY A 101 8.16 15.50 -23.84
CA GLY A 101 8.58 16.85 -24.23
C GLY A 101 9.09 17.70 -23.06
N GLN A 102 8.60 17.48 -21.84
CA GLN A 102 9.13 18.16 -20.65
C GLN A 102 10.60 17.77 -20.39
N SER A 103 10.93 16.49 -20.55
CA SER A 103 12.31 15.98 -20.40
C SER A 103 13.22 16.48 -21.51
N GLU A 104 12.72 16.57 -22.73
CA GLU A 104 13.46 17.06 -23.91
C GLU A 104 13.74 18.55 -23.77
N ALA A 105 12.76 19.35 -23.39
CA ALA A 105 12.93 20.78 -23.12
C ALA A 105 13.95 21.05 -22.02
N ALA A 106 13.89 20.30 -20.92
CA ALA A 106 14.85 20.42 -19.82
C ALA A 106 16.29 20.12 -20.27
N ARG A 107 16.48 19.09 -21.10
CA ARG A 107 17.80 18.75 -21.68
C ARG A 107 18.31 19.82 -22.65
N SER A 108 17.44 20.41 -23.44
CA SER A 108 17.78 21.53 -24.33
C SER A 108 18.27 22.77 -23.56
N LEU A 109 17.81 22.93 -22.30
CA LEU A 109 18.29 23.96 -21.37
C LEU A 109 19.55 23.55 -20.59
N GLY A 110 20.18 22.40 -20.93
CA GLY A 110 21.41 21.93 -20.31
C GLY A 110 21.25 21.18 -18.99
N LEU A 111 20.02 20.86 -18.57
CA LEU A 111 19.77 20.08 -17.37
C LEU A 111 20.15 18.60 -17.57
N ASN A 112 20.91 18.04 -16.62
CA ASN A 112 21.17 16.62 -16.63
C ASN A 112 19.94 15.80 -16.16
N SER A 113 19.96 14.47 -16.35
CA SER A 113 18.82 13.60 -16.03
C SER A 113 18.38 13.67 -14.57
N LEU A 114 19.32 13.83 -13.62
CA LEU A 114 18.99 13.94 -12.20
C LEU A 114 18.33 15.29 -11.87
N GLN A 115 18.84 16.37 -12.45
CA GLN A 115 18.26 17.71 -12.30
C GLN A 115 16.86 17.76 -12.92
N THR A 116 16.69 17.20 -14.13
CA THR A 116 15.39 17.07 -14.79
C THR A 116 14.39 16.30 -13.93
N MET A 117 14.81 15.14 -13.39
CA MET A 117 13.96 14.34 -12.50
C MET A 117 13.58 15.11 -11.24
N ARG A 118 14.56 15.72 -10.56
CA ARG A 118 14.36 16.36 -9.25
C ARG A 118 13.55 17.66 -9.33
N HIS A 119 13.81 18.49 -10.35
CA HIS A 119 13.26 19.84 -10.41
C HIS A 119 12.02 19.96 -11.30
N LEU A 120 11.84 19.04 -12.25
CA LEU A 120 10.75 19.15 -13.21
C LEU A 120 9.78 17.96 -13.13
N ILE A 121 10.27 16.72 -13.24
CA ILE A 121 9.41 15.53 -13.36
C ILE A 121 8.80 15.15 -12.00
N PHE A 122 9.64 14.98 -10.97
CA PHE A 122 9.18 14.48 -9.67
C PHE A 122 8.13 15.37 -8.99
N PRO A 123 8.24 16.72 -8.96
CA PRO A 123 7.20 17.56 -8.39
C PRO A 123 5.85 17.44 -9.10
N GLN A 124 5.86 17.32 -10.43
CA GLN A 124 4.63 17.13 -11.21
C GLN A 124 4.06 15.71 -11.01
N ALA A 125 4.92 14.68 -11.04
CA ALA A 125 4.53 13.30 -10.80
C ALA A 125 3.93 13.12 -9.40
N LEU A 126 4.52 13.73 -8.38
CA LEU A 126 4.04 13.64 -7.00
C LEU A 126 2.59 14.11 -6.86
N ARG A 127 2.22 15.21 -7.52
CA ARG A 127 0.83 15.69 -7.54
C ARG A 127 -0.13 14.67 -8.15
N ARG A 128 0.29 14.00 -9.23
CA ARG A 128 -0.52 12.97 -9.89
C ARG A 128 -0.60 11.68 -9.08
N MET A 129 0.38 11.42 -8.21
CA MET A 129 0.40 10.23 -7.33
C MET A 129 -0.47 10.39 -6.08
N ILE A 130 -0.66 11.59 -5.55
CA ILE A 130 -1.36 11.80 -4.27
C ILE A 130 -2.78 11.24 -4.25
N PRO A 131 -3.66 11.47 -5.24
CA PRO A 131 -4.99 10.88 -5.23
C PRO A 131 -4.98 9.34 -5.19
N PRO A 132 -4.25 8.63 -6.07
CA PRO A 132 -4.18 7.17 -5.99
C PRO A 132 -3.49 6.64 -4.73
N LEU A 133 -2.50 7.35 -4.15
CA LEU A 133 -1.91 6.98 -2.86
C LEU A 133 -2.93 7.09 -1.72
N GLY A 134 -3.77 8.12 -1.76
CA GLY A 134 -4.87 8.26 -0.80
C GLY A 134 -5.91 7.14 -0.93
N ASN A 135 -6.24 6.74 -2.14
CA ASN A 135 -7.15 5.62 -2.39
C ASN A 135 -6.54 4.29 -1.92
N GLU A 136 -5.24 4.09 -2.09
CA GLU A 136 -4.53 2.92 -1.57
C GLU A 136 -4.59 2.86 -0.05
N PHE A 137 -4.41 3.99 0.65
CA PHE A 137 -4.58 4.06 2.10
C PHE A 137 -5.99 3.63 2.55
N ILE A 138 -7.03 4.12 1.87
CA ILE A 138 -8.42 3.76 2.18
C ILE A 138 -8.67 2.26 1.92
N SER A 139 -8.10 1.71 0.87
CA SER A 139 -8.18 0.26 0.57
C SER A 139 -7.51 -0.55 1.66
N LEU A 140 -6.27 -0.23 2.00
CA LEU A 140 -5.52 -0.91 3.05
C LEU A 140 -6.23 -0.84 4.41
N LEU A 141 -6.88 0.28 4.75
CA LEU A 141 -7.67 0.41 5.98
C LEU A 141 -8.81 -0.61 6.04
N LYS A 142 -9.49 -0.86 4.93
CA LYS A 142 -10.55 -1.88 4.84
C LYS A 142 -9.96 -3.29 4.86
N ASP A 143 -8.86 -3.50 4.16
CA ASP A 143 -8.18 -4.80 4.06
C ASP A 143 -7.62 -5.28 5.40
N THR A 144 -7.40 -4.35 6.38
CA THR A 144 -7.04 -4.76 7.74
C THR A 144 -8.07 -5.67 8.40
N SER A 145 -9.32 -5.72 7.93
CA SER A 145 -10.32 -6.69 8.38
C SER A 145 -9.94 -8.14 8.11
N LEU A 146 -9.10 -8.41 7.09
CA LEU A 146 -8.68 -9.75 6.73
C LEU A 146 -7.82 -10.43 7.81
N VAL A 147 -7.11 -9.67 8.67
CA VAL A 147 -6.32 -10.29 9.76
C VAL A 147 -7.19 -10.89 10.86
N ALA A 148 -8.50 -10.71 10.82
CA ALA A 148 -9.44 -11.44 11.68
C ALA A 148 -9.28 -12.96 11.55
N VAL A 149 -8.89 -13.46 10.37
CA VAL A 149 -8.71 -14.90 10.09
C VAL A 149 -7.58 -15.52 10.91
N ILE A 150 -6.55 -14.73 11.26
CA ILE A 150 -5.46 -15.17 12.14
C ILE A 150 -5.72 -14.80 13.61
N GLY A 151 -6.96 -14.36 13.93
CA GLY A 151 -7.39 -14.02 15.28
C GLY A 151 -6.82 -12.71 15.82
N PHE A 152 -6.39 -11.78 14.95
CA PHE A 152 -5.99 -10.44 15.39
C PHE A 152 -7.21 -9.62 15.79
N ALA A 153 -7.15 -8.99 16.97
CA ALA A 153 -8.26 -8.24 17.56
C ALA A 153 -8.40 -6.85 16.91
N GLU A 154 -9.08 -6.78 15.75
CA GLU A 154 -9.47 -5.56 15.07
C GLU A 154 -11.01 -5.42 15.05
N LEU A 155 -11.55 -4.41 14.36
CA LEU A 155 -12.97 -4.07 14.39
C LEU A 155 -13.87 -5.24 13.94
N PHE A 156 -13.56 -5.87 12.81
CA PHE A 156 -14.36 -6.97 12.27
C PHE A 156 -14.30 -8.20 13.18
N ARG A 157 -13.11 -8.52 13.72
CA ARG A 157 -12.95 -9.62 14.70
C ARG A 157 -13.76 -9.39 15.97
N LYS A 158 -13.80 -8.15 16.47
CA LYS A 158 -14.67 -7.80 17.62
C LYS A 158 -16.15 -8.02 17.29
N GLY A 159 -16.58 -7.64 16.09
CA GLY A 159 -17.92 -7.93 15.60
C GLY A 159 -18.22 -9.43 15.59
N GLN A 160 -17.30 -10.27 15.09
CA GLN A 160 -17.45 -11.73 15.11
C GLN A 160 -17.62 -12.29 16.51
N LEU A 161 -16.86 -11.79 17.50
CA LEU A 161 -16.97 -12.23 18.89
C LEU A 161 -18.34 -11.87 19.48
N ILE A 162 -18.84 -10.65 19.24
CA ILE A 162 -20.16 -10.23 19.71
C ILE A 162 -21.27 -11.08 19.06
N VAL A 163 -21.15 -11.39 17.76
CA VAL A 163 -22.10 -12.28 17.08
C VAL A 163 -22.09 -13.68 17.71
N ALA A 164 -20.91 -14.19 18.08
CA ALA A 164 -20.80 -15.49 18.74
C ALA A 164 -21.49 -15.55 20.12
N GLU A 165 -21.64 -14.39 20.79
CA GLU A 165 -22.32 -14.29 22.10
C GLU A 165 -23.84 -14.11 21.97
N ASN A 166 -24.32 -13.33 20.97
CA ASN A 166 -25.72 -12.90 20.92
C ASN A 166 -26.50 -13.41 19.70
N TYR A 167 -25.82 -14.06 18.72
CA TYR A 167 -26.37 -14.60 17.48
C TYR A 167 -27.05 -13.58 16.55
N ARG A 168 -26.80 -12.27 16.73
CA ARG A 168 -27.38 -11.18 15.93
C ARG A 168 -26.41 -10.75 14.82
N ALA A 169 -26.19 -11.62 13.83
CA ALA A 169 -25.18 -11.42 12.81
C ALA A 169 -25.47 -10.17 11.94
N PHE A 170 -26.73 -9.99 11.51
CA PHE A 170 -27.08 -8.89 10.61
C PHE A 170 -26.84 -7.53 11.27
N GLU A 171 -27.35 -7.32 12.46
CA GLU A 171 -27.26 -6.03 13.17
C GLU A 171 -25.82 -5.67 13.49
N ILE A 172 -25.02 -6.66 13.95
CA ILE A 172 -23.62 -6.42 14.30
C ILE A 172 -22.76 -6.15 13.07
N TYR A 173 -22.91 -6.94 11.99
CA TYR A 173 -22.16 -6.68 10.79
C TYR A 173 -22.60 -5.41 10.07
N ALA A 174 -23.87 -5.02 10.13
CA ALA A 174 -24.33 -3.72 9.67
C ALA A 174 -23.67 -2.58 10.47
N ALA A 175 -23.59 -2.70 11.79
CA ALA A 175 -22.90 -1.71 12.63
C ALA A 175 -21.39 -1.62 12.28
N VAL A 176 -20.71 -2.75 12.10
CA VAL A 176 -19.30 -2.80 11.65
C VAL A 176 -19.13 -2.13 10.29
N ALA A 177 -20.04 -2.39 9.33
CA ALA A 177 -20.01 -1.77 8.01
C ALA A 177 -20.19 -0.24 8.10
N VAL A 178 -21.11 0.24 8.94
CA VAL A 178 -21.31 1.69 9.16
C VAL A 178 -20.06 2.33 9.76
N ILE A 179 -19.39 1.69 10.72
CA ILE A 179 -18.14 2.21 11.31
C ILE A 179 -17.05 2.30 10.25
N TYR A 180 -16.86 1.26 9.41
CA TYR A 180 -15.90 1.33 8.29
C TYR A 180 -16.27 2.41 7.30
N LEU A 181 -17.55 2.57 6.97
CA LEU A 181 -18.03 3.65 6.09
C LEU A 181 -17.68 5.02 6.66
N CYS A 182 -17.95 5.27 7.93
CA CYS A 182 -17.60 6.54 8.58
C CYS A 182 -16.09 6.79 8.53
N LEU A 183 -15.26 5.80 8.86
CA LEU A 183 -13.80 5.91 8.82
C LEU A 183 -13.31 6.22 7.40
N THR A 184 -13.81 5.51 6.40
CA THR A 184 -13.39 5.71 5.00
C THR A 184 -13.87 7.05 4.44
N LEU A 185 -15.06 7.53 4.81
CA LEU A 185 -15.56 8.85 4.43
C LEU A 185 -14.70 9.98 5.03
N VAL A 186 -14.32 9.87 6.30
CA VAL A 186 -13.43 10.84 6.94
C VAL A 186 -12.06 10.88 6.23
N CYS A 187 -11.47 9.72 5.96
CA CYS A 187 -10.21 9.64 5.23
C CYS A 187 -10.34 10.20 3.81
N SER A 188 -11.40 9.86 3.08
CA SER A 188 -11.66 10.36 1.73
C SER A 188 -11.81 11.88 1.69
N GLN A 189 -12.53 12.45 2.66
CA GLN A 189 -12.67 13.91 2.76
C GLN A 189 -11.33 14.61 3.06
N ALA A 190 -10.50 14.02 3.94
CA ALA A 190 -9.18 14.54 4.24
C ALA A 190 -8.27 14.54 3.00
N ILE A 191 -8.26 13.44 2.23
CA ILE A 191 -7.51 13.33 0.97
C ILE A 191 -8.01 14.35 -0.05
N SER A 192 -9.33 14.46 -0.26
CA SER A 192 -9.91 15.42 -1.20
C SER A 192 -9.58 16.88 -0.83
N ARG A 193 -9.51 17.21 0.47
CA ARG A 193 -9.06 18.54 0.92
C ARG A 193 -7.58 18.79 0.61
N LEU A 194 -6.74 17.77 0.83
CA LEU A 194 -5.32 17.84 0.50
C LEU A 194 -5.11 18.07 -1.01
N GLU A 195 -5.84 17.35 -1.86
CA GLU A 195 -5.81 17.51 -3.31
C GLU A 195 -6.20 18.92 -3.75
N LYS A 196 -7.29 19.45 -3.20
CA LYS A 196 -7.76 20.83 -3.48
C LYS A 196 -6.72 21.85 -3.07
N TRP A 197 -6.14 21.71 -1.88
CA TRP A 197 -5.11 22.60 -1.36
C TRP A 197 -3.86 22.62 -2.25
N MET A 198 -3.44 21.46 -2.75
CA MET A 198 -2.29 21.35 -3.66
C MET A 198 -2.56 21.98 -5.03
N LYS A 199 -3.77 21.78 -5.59
CA LYS A 199 -4.17 22.45 -6.85
C LYS A 199 -4.18 23.95 -6.72
N TRP A 200 -4.62 24.48 -5.59
CA TRP A 200 -4.74 25.93 -5.37
C TRP A 200 -3.39 26.65 -5.21
N ARG A 201 -2.39 25.99 -4.63
CA ARG A 201 -1.05 26.56 -4.45
C ARG A 201 -0.15 26.53 -5.70
N GLY A 202 -0.62 26.02 -6.83
CA GLY A 202 0.20 25.91 -8.05
C GLY A 202 1.48 25.05 -7.88
N VAL A 203 1.61 24.42 -6.70
CA VAL A 203 2.75 23.54 -6.34
C VAL A 203 2.58 22.19 -6.97
#